data_a13b63682494a88aa5f3c4757ed45773
#
_entry.id   a13b63682494a88aa5f3c4757ed45773
#
_cell.length_a   1.000
_cell.length_b   1.000
_cell.length_c   1.000
_cell.angle_alpha   90.00
_cell.angle_beta   90.00
_cell.angle_gamma   90.00
#
_symmetry.space_group_name_H-M   'P 1'
#
loop_
_entity.id
_entity.type
_entity.pdbx_description
1 polymer ?
#
loop_
_entity_poly.entity_id
_entity_poly.type
_entity_poly.pdbx_seq_one_letter_code
_entity_poly.pdbx_strand_id
1 'polypeptide(L)'
;SMLIENDPQNLDGLNFLTGKHVEECNAMAELGTKLAHIDGGVPQIGLSIECVNEYNLGALFYFFEKACGISGYVLGVNPFDQPGVEAYKKNMFALLGKPGYEEMAEALKARL
;
A
#
# COMPACT_ATOMS: atom_id res chain seq x y z
N SER A 1 4.55 -11.22 -23.92
CA SER A 1 3.96 -9.90 -24.25
C SER A 1 2.60 -10.12 -24.91
N MET A 2 1.57 -9.45 -24.41
CA MET A 2 0.20 -9.57 -24.91
C MET A 2 -0.09 -8.40 -25.85
N LEU A 3 -0.52 -8.73 -27.08
CA LEU A 3 -0.92 -7.74 -28.08
C LEU A 3 -2.42 -7.42 -27.91
N ILE A 4 -2.79 -6.16 -28.00
CA ILE A 4 -4.18 -5.72 -27.96
C ILE A 4 -4.79 -5.90 -29.34
N GLU A 5 -5.84 -6.72 -29.42
CA GLU A 5 -6.55 -7.01 -30.65
C GLU A 5 -7.64 -5.95 -30.90
N ASN A 6 -8.08 -5.87 -32.19
CA ASN A 6 -9.17 -4.98 -32.57
C ASN A 6 -10.54 -5.58 -32.17
N ASP A 7 -11.37 -4.80 -31.50
CA ASP A 7 -12.79 -5.15 -31.31
C ASP A 7 -13.61 -4.59 -32.51
N PRO A 8 -14.23 -5.46 -33.34
CA PRO A 8 -15.04 -4.99 -34.46
C PRO A 8 -16.20 -4.07 -34.09
N GLN A 9 -16.68 -4.16 -32.85
CA GLN A 9 -17.80 -3.34 -32.34
C GLN A 9 -17.34 -2.10 -31.60
N ASN A 10 -16.07 -2.06 -31.16
CA ASN A 10 -15.48 -0.95 -30.39
C ASN A 10 -16.37 -0.49 -29.23
N LEU A 11 -16.94 -1.44 -28.48
CA LEU A 11 -17.94 -1.15 -27.45
C LEU A 11 -17.37 -0.33 -26.28
N ASP A 12 -16.08 -0.50 -25.99
CA ASP A 12 -15.36 0.21 -24.92
C ASP A 12 -14.64 1.47 -25.41
N GLY A 13 -14.60 1.71 -26.72
CA GLY A 13 -13.91 2.85 -27.33
C GLY A 13 -12.38 2.73 -27.31
N LEU A 14 -11.82 1.54 -27.05
CA LEU A 14 -10.38 1.34 -26.86
C LEU A 14 -9.63 0.89 -28.12
N ASN A 15 -10.26 0.85 -29.29
CA ASN A 15 -9.59 0.44 -30.54
C ASN A 15 -8.40 1.30 -30.94
N PHE A 16 -8.22 2.50 -30.34
CA PHE A 16 -6.99 3.28 -30.53
C PHE A 16 -5.75 2.62 -29.93
N LEU A 17 -5.91 1.60 -29.08
CA LEU A 17 -4.84 0.77 -28.53
C LEU A 17 -4.49 -0.44 -29.39
N THR A 18 -5.29 -0.74 -30.43
CA THR A 18 -5.06 -1.89 -31.30
C THR A 18 -3.63 -1.93 -31.86
N GLY A 19 -3.00 -3.08 -31.77
CA GLY A 19 -1.62 -3.29 -32.21
C GLY A 19 -0.55 -2.82 -31.20
N LYS A 20 -0.92 -2.26 -30.07
CA LYS A 20 0.01 -1.99 -28.97
C LYS A 20 0.14 -3.21 -28.05
N HIS A 21 1.27 -3.29 -27.38
CA HIS A 21 1.46 -4.26 -26.30
C HIS A 21 0.93 -3.73 -24.99
N VAL A 22 0.41 -4.62 -24.13
CA VAL A 22 -0.09 -4.24 -22.79
C VAL A 22 1.00 -3.55 -21.98
N GLU A 23 2.25 -3.97 -22.10
CA GLU A 23 3.39 -3.36 -21.41
C GLU A 23 3.64 -1.91 -21.86
N GLU A 24 3.39 -1.59 -23.14
CA GLU A 24 3.49 -0.21 -23.62
C GLU A 24 2.42 0.68 -22.98
N CYS A 25 1.20 0.16 -22.87
CA CYS A 25 0.10 0.87 -22.22
C CYS A 25 0.39 1.10 -20.75
N ASN A 26 0.93 0.08 -20.06
CA ASN A 26 1.32 0.18 -18.67
C ASN A 26 2.44 1.21 -18.46
N ALA A 27 3.46 1.23 -19.32
CA ALA A 27 4.53 2.22 -19.26
C ALA A 27 4.02 3.66 -19.47
N MET A 28 3.05 3.85 -20.37
CA MET A 28 2.43 5.16 -20.57
C MET A 28 1.55 5.58 -19.38
N ALA A 29 0.87 4.64 -18.73
CA ALA A 29 0.10 4.91 -17.52
C ALA A 29 1.02 5.34 -16.35
N GLU A 30 2.16 4.67 -16.17
CA GLU A 30 3.18 5.07 -15.19
C GLU A 30 3.70 6.48 -15.49
N LEU A 31 4.10 6.73 -16.72
CA LEU A 31 4.64 8.04 -17.13
C LEU A 31 3.61 9.16 -16.94
N GLY A 32 2.37 8.95 -17.34
CA GLY A 32 1.29 9.91 -17.16
C GLY A 32 1.03 10.25 -15.70
N THR A 33 1.00 9.24 -14.85
CA THR A 33 0.85 9.41 -13.39
C THR A 33 2.02 10.18 -12.81
N LYS A 34 3.25 9.83 -13.19
CA LYS A 34 4.47 10.51 -12.74
C LYS A 34 4.47 11.99 -13.10
N LEU A 35 4.11 12.33 -14.33
CA LEU A 35 4.04 13.73 -14.78
C LEU A 35 2.97 14.50 -14.00
N ALA A 36 1.79 13.93 -13.81
CA ALA A 36 0.72 14.57 -13.04
C ALA A 36 1.14 14.87 -11.59
N HIS A 37 1.87 13.96 -10.95
CA HIS A 37 2.39 14.18 -9.61
C HIS A 37 3.48 15.27 -9.58
N ILE A 38 4.39 15.29 -10.57
CA ILE A 38 5.42 16.33 -10.69
C ILE A 38 4.76 17.71 -10.87
N ASP A 39 3.77 17.82 -11.73
CA ASP A 39 3.03 19.05 -11.96
C ASP A 39 2.28 19.50 -10.69
N GLY A 40 1.84 18.56 -9.87
CA GLY A 40 1.26 18.82 -8.54
C GLY A 40 2.30 19.13 -7.44
N GLY A 41 3.58 19.22 -7.76
CA GLY A 41 4.67 19.53 -6.81
C GLY A 41 5.10 18.35 -5.92
N VAL A 42 4.75 17.12 -6.28
CA VAL A 42 5.13 15.92 -5.52
C VAL A 42 6.44 15.33 -6.06
N PRO A 43 7.52 15.26 -5.25
CA PRO A 43 8.75 14.60 -5.67
C PRO A 43 8.53 13.12 -6.01
N GLN A 44 9.21 12.65 -7.05
CA GLN A 44 9.10 11.26 -7.49
C GLN A 44 10.42 10.51 -7.29
N ILE A 45 10.32 9.28 -6.78
CA ILE A 45 11.44 8.35 -6.66
C ILE A 45 11.07 7.10 -7.46
N GLY A 46 11.91 6.76 -8.44
CA GLY A 46 11.77 5.53 -9.22
C GLY A 46 12.54 4.38 -8.57
N LEU A 47 11.89 3.23 -8.40
CA LEU A 47 12.52 1.98 -8.00
C LEU A 47 12.37 0.98 -9.14
N SER A 48 13.49 0.41 -9.57
CA SER A 48 13.52 -0.62 -10.61
C SER A 48 14.07 -1.92 -10.05
N ILE A 49 13.44 -3.03 -10.42
CA ILE A 49 13.95 -4.38 -10.19
C ILE A 49 14.32 -5.02 -11.53
N GLU A 50 15.40 -5.80 -11.55
CA GLU A 50 15.94 -6.37 -12.78
C GLU A 50 15.00 -7.38 -13.42
N CYS A 51 14.36 -8.22 -12.60
CA CYS A 51 13.37 -9.18 -13.05
C CYS A 51 12.39 -9.54 -11.92
N VAL A 52 11.21 -10.02 -12.30
CA VAL A 52 10.20 -10.51 -11.35
C VAL A 52 10.50 -11.97 -11.03
N ASN A 53 11.09 -12.19 -9.86
CA ASN A 53 11.37 -13.52 -9.30
C ASN A 53 11.28 -13.45 -7.76
N GLU A 54 11.35 -14.61 -7.11
CA GLU A 54 11.20 -14.74 -5.66
C GLU A 54 12.28 -13.96 -4.90
N TYR A 55 13.51 -13.96 -5.41
CA TYR A 55 14.63 -13.23 -4.80
C TYR A 55 14.40 -11.71 -4.81
N ASN A 56 14.08 -11.15 -5.98
CA ASN A 56 13.86 -9.71 -6.12
C ASN A 56 12.60 -9.25 -5.38
N LEU A 57 11.56 -10.10 -5.33
CA LEU A 57 10.36 -9.81 -4.53
C LEU A 57 10.69 -9.77 -3.03
N GLY A 58 11.45 -10.75 -2.53
CA GLY A 58 11.90 -10.77 -1.14
C GLY A 58 12.80 -9.57 -0.80
N ALA A 59 13.71 -9.21 -1.69
CA ALA A 59 14.57 -8.04 -1.54
C ALA A 59 13.75 -6.73 -1.49
N LEU A 60 12.70 -6.61 -2.30
CA LEU A 60 11.80 -5.46 -2.31
C LEU A 60 11.02 -5.35 -0.99
N PHE A 61 10.48 -6.44 -0.46
CA PHE A 61 9.83 -6.45 0.86
C PHE A 61 10.80 -6.02 1.95
N TYR A 62 11.97 -6.62 2.01
CA TYR A 62 12.98 -6.26 3.01
C TYR A 62 13.42 -4.79 2.89
N PHE A 63 13.55 -4.29 1.68
CA PHE A 63 13.86 -2.87 1.45
C PHE A 63 12.83 -1.96 2.13
N PHE A 64 11.53 -2.19 1.91
CA PHE A 64 10.49 -1.36 2.49
C PHE A 64 10.34 -1.55 4.00
N GLU A 65 10.46 -2.77 4.50
CA GLU A 65 10.47 -3.05 5.95
C GLU A 65 11.62 -2.31 6.65
N LYS A 66 12.81 -2.39 6.07
CA LYS A 66 13.98 -1.68 6.61
C LYS A 66 13.83 -0.17 6.50
N ALA A 67 13.33 0.36 5.40
CA ALA A 67 13.07 1.77 5.22
C ALA A 67 12.04 2.29 6.24
N CYS A 68 10.98 1.52 6.49
CA CYS A 68 9.99 1.82 7.53
C CYS A 68 10.64 1.89 8.93
N GLY A 69 11.45 0.89 9.30
CA GLY A 69 12.17 0.89 10.57
C GLY A 69 13.10 2.11 10.73
N ILE A 70 13.88 2.42 9.69
CA ILE A 70 14.77 3.58 9.70
C ILE A 70 13.99 4.89 9.80
N SER A 71 12.89 5.03 9.05
CA SER A 71 12.06 6.24 9.11
C SER A 71 11.44 6.46 10.49
N GLY A 72 11.02 5.38 11.17
CA GLY A 72 10.53 5.44 12.55
C GLY A 72 11.61 5.98 13.51
N TYR A 73 12.84 5.50 13.39
CA TYR A 73 13.95 6.02 14.20
C TYR A 73 14.27 7.49 13.89
N VAL A 74 14.23 7.89 12.62
CA VAL A 74 14.42 9.30 12.22
C VAL A 74 13.33 10.20 12.82
N LEU A 75 12.10 9.69 12.91
CA LEU A 75 10.97 10.38 13.55
C LEU A 75 11.01 10.32 15.08
N GLY A 76 11.94 9.59 15.68
CA GLY A 76 12.05 9.45 17.13
C GLY A 76 10.97 8.58 17.78
N VAL A 77 10.34 7.69 17.00
CA VAL A 77 9.33 6.74 17.47
C VAL A 77 9.85 5.31 17.41
N ASN A 78 9.27 4.40 18.22
CA ASN A 78 9.55 2.98 18.09
C ASN A 78 8.80 2.40 16.87
N PRO A 79 9.49 1.93 15.82
CA PRO A 79 8.83 1.39 14.63
C PRO A 79 8.28 -0.05 14.82
N PHE A 80 8.55 -0.68 15.96
CA PHE A 80 8.21 -2.08 16.25
C PHE A 80 7.04 -2.24 17.21
N ASP A 81 6.38 -1.17 17.61
CA ASP A 81 5.15 -1.21 18.39
C ASP A 81 3.98 -0.55 17.66
N GLN A 82 2.78 -0.84 18.12
CA GLN A 82 1.55 -0.29 17.59
C GLN A 82 0.61 0.11 18.75
N PRO A 83 0.94 1.15 19.51
CA PRO A 83 0.19 1.49 20.72
C PRO A 83 -1.30 1.73 20.46
N GLY A 84 -1.68 2.28 19.32
CA GLY A 84 -3.08 2.44 18.93
C GLY A 84 -3.81 1.10 18.73
N VAL A 85 -3.15 0.12 18.12
CA VAL A 85 -3.69 -1.24 17.94
C VAL A 85 -3.81 -1.95 19.28
N GLU A 86 -2.84 -1.81 20.16
CA GLU A 86 -2.90 -2.41 21.49
C GLU A 86 -3.99 -1.76 22.36
N ALA A 87 -4.22 -0.45 22.23
CA ALA A 87 -5.29 0.23 22.95
C ALA A 87 -6.67 -0.30 22.55
N TYR A 88 -6.97 -0.43 21.26
CA TYR A 88 -8.27 -0.97 20.84
C TYR A 88 -8.46 -2.43 21.26
N LYS A 89 -7.40 -3.27 21.17
CA LYS A 89 -7.48 -4.66 21.63
C LYS A 89 -7.81 -4.76 23.12
N LYS A 90 -7.18 -3.93 23.96
CA LYS A 90 -7.49 -3.85 25.40
C LYS A 90 -8.95 -3.46 25.64
N ASN A 91 -9.44 -2.46 24.92
CA ASN A 91 -10.84 -2.05 25.00
C ASN A 91 -11.78 -3.20 24.58
N MET A 92 -11.47 -3.89 23.49
CA MET A 92 -12.24 -5.05 23.04
C MET A 92 -12.24 -6.17 24.09
N PHE A 93 -11.09 -6.50 24.68
CA PHE A 93 -10.97 -7.52 25.73
C PHE A 93 -11.81 -7.16 26.96
N ALA A 94 -11.79 -5.89 27.38
CA ALA A 94 -12.59 -5.41 28.48
C ALA A 94 -14.11 -5.53 28.18
N LEU A 95 -14.54 -5.05 27.03
CA LEU A 95 -15.96 -5.09 26.62
C LEU A 95 -16.49 -6.51 26.44
N LEU A 96 -15.62 -7.47 26.03
CA LEU A 96 -15.95 -8.89 25.92
C LEU A 96 -15.86 -9.64 27.27
N GLY A 97 -15.50 -8.97 28.37
CA GLY A 97 -15.45 -9.58 29.70
C GLY A 97 -14.25 -10.50 29.92
N LYS A 98 -13.12 -10.24 29.27
CA LYS A 98 -11.89 -11.01 29.51
C LYS A 98 -11.46 -10.87 30.97
N PRO A 99 -11.13 -11.98 31.69
CA PRO A 99 -10.65 -11.92 33.05
C PRO A 99 -9.43 -11.00 33.21
N GLY A 100 -9.45 -10.17 34.26
CA GLY A 100 -8.41 -9.16 34.54
C GLY A 100 -8.63 -7.80 33.84
N TYR A 101 -9.79 -7.60 33.21
CA TYR A 101 -10.18 -6.33 32.58
C TYR A 101 -11.46 -5.74 33.15
N GLU A 102 -11.91 -6.18 34.33
CA GLU A 102 -13.19 -5.83 34.94
C GLU A 102 -13.34 -4.31 35.15
N GLU A 103 -12.36 -3.66 35.79
CA GLU A 103 -12.39 -2.22 36.03
C GLU A 103 -12.43 -1.41 34.72
N MET A 104 -11.66 -1.85 33.72
CA MET A 104 -11.66 -1.21 32.41
C MET A 104 -13.00 -1.37 31.71
N ALA A 105 -13.64 -2.55 31.84
CA ALA A 105 -14.97 -2.82 31.29
C ALA A 105 -16.02 -1.86 31.89
N GLU A 106 -16.02 -1.65 33.19
CA GLU A 106 -16.90 -0.71 33.90
C GLU A 106 -16.68 0.73 33.41
N ALA A 107 -15.41 1.16 33.35
CA ALA A 107 -15.07 2.48 32.85
C ALA A 107 -15.46 2.73 31.40
N LEU A 108 -15.34 1.73 30.54
CA LEU A 108 -15.75 1.83 29.14
C LEU A 108 -17.27 1.86 28.98
N LYS A 109 -18.00 1.01 29.71
CA LYS A 109 -19.48 0.99 29.70
C LYS A 109 -20.08 2.31 30.17
N ALA A 110 -19.45 2.98 31.13
CA ALA A 110 -19.89 4.30 31.62
C ALA A 110 -19.74 5.43 30.56
N ARG A 111 -19.06 5.17 29.43
CA ARG A 111 -18.86 6.11 28.33
C ARG A 111 -19.77 5.88 27.15
N LEU A 112 -20.51 4.76 27.13
CA LEU A 112 -21.47 4.39 26.08
C LEU A 112 -22.86 4.87 26.44
#